data_de92830b58995f18aedde4fbf09d4d1d
#
_entry.id   de92830b58995f18aedde4fbf09d4d1d
#
_cell.length_a   1.000
_cell.length_b   1.000
_cell.length_c   1.000
_cell.angle_alpha   90.00
_cell.angle_beta   90.00
_cell.angle_gamma   90.00
#
_symmetry.space_group_name_H-M   'P 1'
#
loop_
_entity.id
_entity.type
_entity.pdbx_description
1 polymer ?
#
loop_
_entity_poly.entity_id
_entity_poly.type
_entity_poly.pdbx_seq_one_letter_code
_entity_poly.pdbx_strand_id
1 'polypeptide(L)'
;MLRTLFIGVFLSLYILLVGPPLLVYTLITRNADPIYWAGVKGVMFFVRAVGVRVHVRGLERIPPDVCLFVANHTSSADAPAVVGAIPRRIAILLKESLFKWPIVGQAFLAAQFIPVNRSARESAISSVEKATEALKAGQSFLIYPEGTRSADGRLQEFKKGAVMMAIKAGVPIVPMACSGAHHIMEKGSLVIHPGEIRVEFLDPIDTSKYSFDERDVLNDHVRAAMAAGLPPDQRPLDQ
;
A
#
# COMPACT_ATOMS: atom_id res chain seq x y z
N MET A 1 0.67 -10.66 23.18
CA MET A 1 2.01 -11.27 23.02
C MET A 1 1.96 -12.68 22.44
N LEU A 2 1.19 -13.65 22.97
CA LEU A 2 1.16 -15.03 22.44
C LEU A 2 0.77 -15.09 20.95
N ARG A 3 -0.25 -14.31 20.53
CA ARG A 3 -0.70 -14.22 19.13
C ARG A 3 0.39 -13.67 18.21
N THR A 4 1.12 -12.64 18.64
CA THR A 4 2.22 -12.05 17.86
C THR A 4 3.37 -13.03 17.68
N LEU A 5 3.72 -13.77 18.73
CA LEU A 5 4.74 -14.83 18.67
C LEU A 5 4.30 -15.96 17.72
N PHE A 6 3.04 -16.41 17.84
CA PHE A 6 2.47 -17.42 16.96
C PHE A 6 2.57 -17.00 15.49
N ILE A 7 2.13 -15.76 15.15
CA ILE A 7 2.26 -15.25 13.80
C ILE A 7 3.73 -15.19 13.37
N GLY A 8 4.63 -14.67 14.21
CA GLY A 8 6.04 -14.55 13.87
C GLY A 8 6.63 -15.91 13.46
N VAL A 9 6.37 -16.95 14.24
CA VAL A 9 6.87 -18.31 13.97
C VAL A 9 6.24 -18.88 12.69
N PHE A 10 4.91 -18.88 12.58
CA PHE A 10 4.24 -19.49 11.42
C PHE A 10 4.44 -18.73 10.13
N LEU A 11 4.49 -17.39 10.17
CA LEU A 11 4.82 -16.57 9.00
C LEU A 11 6.26 -16.83 8.55
N SER A 12 7.21 -16.96 9.48
CA SER A 12 8.59 -17.31 9.15
C SER A 12 8.68 -18.69 8.50
N LEU A 13 8.00 -19.69 9.06
CA LEU A 13 7.93 -21.03 8.46
C LEU A 13 7.28 -21.00 7.07
N TYR A 14 6.20 -20.26 6.91
CA TYR A 14 5.55 -20.08 5.61
C TYR A 14 6.52 -19.47 4.57
N ILE A 15 7.23 -18.40 4.94
CA ILE A 15 8.22 -17.76 4.07
C ILE A 15 9.34 -18.72 3.69
N LEU A 16 9.86 -19.50 4.65
CA LEU A 16 10.94 -20.46 4.43
C LEU A 16 10.52 -21.66 3.55
N LEU A 17 9.28 -22.12 3.66
CA LEU A 17 8.79 -23.27 2.91
C LEU A 17 8.26 -22.88 1.52
N VAL A 18 7.55 -21.75 1.41
CA VAL A 18 6.86 -21.35 0.17
C VAL A 18 7.73 -20.40 -0.67
N GLY A 19 8.51 -19.54 -0.02
CA GLY A 19 9.29 -18.51 -0.70
C GLY A 19 10.35 -19.08 -1.66
N PRO A 20 11.29 -19.94 -1.21
CA PRO A 20 12.38 -20.44 -2.05
C PRO A 20 11.91 -21.18 -3.32
N PRO A 21 10.96 -22.15 -3.26
CA PRO A 21 10.45 -22.80 -4.47
C PRO A 21 9.83 -21.81 -5.46
N LEU A 22 9.05 -20.83 -4.97
CA LEU A 22 8.43 -19.82 -5.84
C LEU A 22 9.44 -18.83 -6.40
N LEU A 23 10.51 -18.50 -5.67
CA LEU A 23 11.61 -17.70 -6.21
C LEU A 23 12.33 -18.45 -7.35
N VAL A 24 12.66 -19.73 -7.17
CA VAL A 24 13.25 -20.56 -8.21
C VAL A 24 12.33 -20.63 -9.43
N TYR A 25 11.03 -20.88 -9.22
CA TYR A 25 10.04 -20.84 -10.30
C TYR A 25 10.06 -19.48 -11.03
N THR A 26 10.04 -18.37 -10.29
CA THR A 26 10.07 -17.02 -10.88
C THR A 26 11.34 -16.76 -11.68
N LEU A 27 12.50 -17.21 -11.21
CA LEU A 27 13.78 -17.07 -11.92
C LEU A 27 13.80 -17.85 -13.25
N ILE A 28 13.21 -19.05 -13.27
CA ILE A 28 13.17 -19.91 -14.46
C ILE A 28 12.14 -19.38 -15.46
N THR A 29 10.93 -19.08 -15.01
CA THR A 29 9.78 -18.74 -15.88
C THR A 29 9.64 -17.26 -16.19
N ARG A 30 10.31 -16.39 -15.42
CA ARG A 30 10.14 -14.93 -15.40
C ARG A 30 8.71 -14.49 -15.05
N ASN A 31 7.90 -15.40 -14.51
CA ASN A 31 6.54 -15.11 -14.04
C ASN A 31 6.53 -14.95 -12.51
N ALA A 32 6.32 -13.73 -12.03
CA ALA A 32 6.27 -13.41 -10.61
C ALA A 32 4.85 -13.48 -10.00
N ASP A 33 3.82 -13.83 -10.77
CA ASP A 33 2.45 -13.90 -10.26
C ASP A 33 2.28 -14.91 -9.11
N PRO A 34 2.84 -16.13 -9.18
CA PRO A 34 2.68 -17.09 -8.09
C PRO A 34 3.28 -16.60 -6.77
N ILE A 35 4.49 -16.02 -6.79
CA ILE A 35 5.13 -15.51 -5.57
C ILE A 35 4.41 -14.27 -5.02
N TYR A 36 3.93 -13.37 -5.90
CA TYR A 36 3.15 -12.21 -5.51
C TYR A 36 1.86 -12.62 -4.78
N TRP A 37 1.05 -13.49 -5.41
CA TRP A 37 -0.22 -13.93 -4.82
C TRP A 37 -0.04 -14.84 -3.61
N ALA A 38 1.01 -15.64 -3.56
CA ALA A 38 1.36 -16.38 -2.35
C ALA A 38 1.67 -15.42 -1.20
N GLY A 39 2.47 -14.38 -1.44
CA GLY A 39 2.74 -13.34 -0.46
C GLY A 39 1.47 -12.66 0.05
N VAL A 40 0.62 -12.17 -0.85
CA VAL A 40 -0.64 -11.48 -0.50
C VAL A 40 -1.59 -12.42 0.25
N LYS A 41 -1.87 -13.60 -0.27
CA LYS A 41 -2.78 -14.58 0.36
C LYS A 41 -2.24 -15.10 1.69
N GLY A 42 -0.92 -15.35 1.77
CA GLY A 42 -0.27 -15.78 3.00
C GLY A 42 -0.41 -14.75 4.10
N VAL A 43 -0.08 -13.49 3.83
CA VAL A 43 -0.21 -12.41 4.82
C VAL A 43 -1.68 -12.21 5.22
N MET A 44 -2.63 -12.24 4.26
CA MET A 44 -4.06 -12.13 4.55
C MET A 44 -4.59 -13.31 5.38
N PHE A 45 -4.08 -14.52 5.16
CA PHE A 45 -4.39 -15.66 6.02
C PHE A 45 -3.96 -15.40 7.48
N PHE A 46 -2.73 -14.91 7.69
CA PHE A 46 -2.23 -14.60 9.03
C PHE A 46 -2.99 -13.44 9.68
N VAL A 47 -3.36 -12.41 8.92
CA VAL A 47 -4.20 -11.30 9.39
C VAL A 47 -5.53 -11.85 9.96
N ARG A 48 -6.17 -12.77 9.23
CA ARG A 48 -7.41 -13.43 9.69
C ARG A 48 -7.20 -14.35 10.89
N ALA A 49 -6.11 -15.10 10.91
CA ALA A 49 -5.79 -16.06 11.98
C ALA A 49 -5.62 -15.38 13.35
N VAL A 50 -5.27 -14.09 13.39
CA VAL A 50 -5.21 -13.31 14.64
C VAL A 50 -6.52 -12.64 15.02
N GLY A 51 -7.58 -12.90 14.28
CA GLY A 51 -8.90 -12.35 14.56
C GLY A 51 -9.12 -10.96 13.99
N VAL A 52 -8.37 -10.57 12.96
CA VAL A 52 -8.62 -9.33 12.21
C VAL A 52 -9.49 -9.63 11.00
N ARG A 53 -10.63 -8.95 10.91
CA ARG A 53 -11.54 -9.00 9.77
C ARG A 53 -11.30 -7.81 8.87
N VAL A 54 -11.19 -8.06 7.56
CA VAL A 54 -11.04 -6.99 6.56
C VAL A 54 -12.31 -6.92 5.73
N HIS A 55 -12.97 -5.76 5.77
CA HIS A 55 -14.17 -5.45 4.99
C HIS A 55 -13.79 -4.55 3.83
N VAL A 56 -14.14 -4.95 2.61
CA VAL A 56 -13.82 -4.21 1.39
C VAL A 56 -15.10 -3.70 0.75
N ARG A 57 -15.11 -2.44 0.30
CA ARG A 57 -16.22 -1.79 -0.42
C ARG A 57 -15.70 -1.02 -1.64
N GLY A 58 -16.56 -0.75 -2.61
CA GLY A 58 -16.26 0.09 -3.76
C GLY A 58 -15.37 -0.59 -4.81
N LEU A 59 -15.29 -1.91 -4.86
CA LEU A 59 -14.50 -2.64 -5.87
C LEU A 59 -14.94 -2.31 -7.30
N GLU A 60 -16.22 -2.01 -7.50
CA GLU A 60 -16.84 -1.61 -8.76
C GLU A 60 -16.36 -0.26 -9.28
N ARG A 61 -15.75 0.57 -8.42
CA ARG A 61 -15.18 1.88 -8.76
C ARG A 61 -13.77 1.79 -9.34
N ILE A 62 -13.13 0.63 -9.26
CA ILE A 62 -11.75 0.47 -9.74
C ILE A 62 -11.76 0.45 -11.28
N PRO A 63 -11.04 1.39 -11.95
CA PRO A 63 -10.91 1.37 -13.40
C PRO A 63 -10.32 0.05 -13.90
N PRO A 64 -10.73 -0.46 -15.07
CA PRO A 64 -10.13 -1.66 -15.66
C PRO A 64 -8.66 -1.45 -16.01
N ASP A 65 -8.31 -0.24 -16.41
CA ASP A 65 -6.96 0.13 -16.84
C ASP A 65 -6.03 0.45 -15.66
N VAL A 66 -4.80 0.81 -16.00
CA VAL A 66 -3.75 1.21 -15.04
C VAL A 66 -4.20 2.42 -14.24
N CYS A 67 -4.00 2.37 -12.92
CA CYS A 67 -4.31 3.47 -12.02
C CYS A 67 -3.30 3.56 -10.88
N LEU A 68 -3.25 4.72 -10.26
CA LEU A 68 -2.53 4.94 -9.02
C LEU A 68 -3.48 4.84 -7.84
N PHE A 69 -3.33 3.80 -7.01
CA PHE A 69 -4.02 3.70 -5.72
C PHE A 69 -3.33 4.58 -4.68
N VAL A 70 -4.12 5.38 -3.97
CA VAL A 70 -3.63 6.27 -2.91
C VAL A 70 -4.37 5.97 -1.63
N ALA A 71 -3.65 5.50 -0.59
CA ALA A 71 -4.26 5.13 0.69
C ALA A 71 -3.66 5.92 1.86
N ASN A 72 -4.42 6.12 2.94
CA ASN A 72 -3.93 6.66 4.20
C ASN A 72 -3.13 5.61 4.99
N HIS A 73 -2.24 6.04 5.87
CA HIS A 73 -1.30 5.16 6.57
C HIS A 73 -1.28 5.41 8.07
N THR A 74 -1.96 4.58 8.83
CA THR A 74 -2.10 4.72 10.28
C THR A 74 -1.39 3.59 11.06
N SER A 75 -1.18 2.43 10.41
CA SER A 75 -0.71 1.22 11.06
C SER A 75 0.19 0.38 10.16
N SER A 76 0.94 -0.53 10.73
CA SER A 76 1.58 -1.61 9.94
C SER A 76 0.55 -2.63 9.42
N ALA A 77 -0.65 -2.67 10.00
CA ALA A 77 -1.74 -3.53 9.56
C ALA A 77 -2.47 -3.00 8.31
N ASP A 78 -2.31 -1.71 7.95
CA ASP A 78 -2.92 -1.14 6.72
C ASP A 78 -2.41 -1.85 5.48
N ALA A 79 -1.07 -1.97 5.35
CA ALA A 79 -0.46 -2.44 4.11
C ALA A 79 -0.98 -3.81 3.67
N PRO A 80 -1.01 -4.85 4.54
CA PRO A 80 -1.59 -6.13 4.16
C PRO A 80 -3.09 -6.03 3.82
N ALA A 81 -3.87 -5.22 4.57
CA ALA A 81 -5.30 -5.07 4.31
C ALA A 81 -5.57 -4.37 2.98
N VAL A 82 -4.87 -3.25 2.71
CA VAL A 82 -5.02 -2.47 1.47
C VAL A 82 -4.54 -3.27 0.26
N VAL A 83 -3.35 -3.89 0.34
CA VAL A 83 -2.83 -4.71 -0.76
C VAL A 83 -3.70 -5.93 -1.02
N GLY A 84 -4.19 -6.57 0.06
CA GLY A 84 -5.09 -7.73 -0.05
C GLY A 84 -6.47 -7.39 -0.58
N ALA A 85 -6.90 -6.13 -0.51
CA ALA A 85 -8.16 -5.64 -1.07
C ALA A 85 -8.08 -5.36 -2.58
N ILE A 86 -6.90 -5.04 -3.12
CA ILE A 86 -6.74 -4.68 -4.54
C ILE A 86 -6.76 -5.96 -5.39
N PRO A 87 -7.69 -6.09 -6.37
CA PRO A 87 -7.92 -7.34 -7.12
C PRO A 87 -6.95 -7.55 -8.29
N ARG A 88 -5.82 -6.86 -8.30
CA ARG A 88 -4.79 -6.96 -9.34
C ARG A 88 -3.39 -6.83 -8.76
N ARG A 89 -2.37 -7.25 -9.53
CA ARG A 89 -0.99 -6.96 -9.16
C ARG A 89 -0.74 -5.46 -9.17
N ILE A 90 -0.06 -5.00 -8.14
CA ILE A 90 0.41 -3.62 -8.01
C ILE A 90 1.87 -3.60 -7.59
N ALA A 91 2.57 -2.52 -7.89
CA ALA A 91 3.84 -2.20 -7.24
C ALA A 91 3.62 -1.23 -6.09
N ILE A 92 4.60 -1.15 -5.18
CA ILE A 92 4.55 -0.31 -3.99
C ILE A 92 5.92 0.30 -3.72
N LEU A 93 5.96 1.53 -3.21
CA LEU A 93 7.17 2.11 -2.62
C LEU A 93 7.36 1.58 -1.20
N LEU A 94 8.36 0.73 -1.00
CA LEU A 94 8.68 0.15 0.31
C LEU A 94 10.00 0.68 0.86
N LYS A 95 10.11 0.72 2.19
CA LYS A 95 11.35 1.11 2.87
C LYS A 95 12.50 0.22 2.41
N GLU A 96 13.61 0.81 1.98
CA GLU A 96 14.80 0.14 1.45
C GLU A 96 15.30 -1.00 2.36
N SER A 97 15.24 -0.83 3.68
CA SER A 97 15.70 -1.85 4.64
C SER A 97 14.95 -3.18 4.54
N LEU A 98 13.72 -3.21 4.02
CA LEU A 98 12.93 -4.43 3.84
C LEU A 98 13.47 -5.32 2.71
N PHE A 99 14.14 -4.72 1.73
CA PHE A 99 14.77 -5.46 0.63
C PHE A 99 16.05 -6.22 1.05
N LYS A 100 16.59 -5.91 2.24
CA LYS A 100 17.73 -6.63 2.81
C LYS A 100 17.35 -7.94 3.49
N TRP A 101 16.06 -8.20 3.69
CA TRP A 101 15.58 -9.42 4.31
C TRP A 101 15.70 -10.60 3.32
N PRO A 102 16.31 -11.73 3.74
CA PRO A 102 16.46 -12.90 2.88
C PRO A 102 15.07 -13.41 2.45
N ILE A 103 14.97 -13.95 1.24
CA ILE A 103 13.74 -14.44 0.59
C ILE A 103 12.74 -13.30 0.33
N VAL A 104 12.31 -12.57 1.37
CA VAL A 104 11.30 -11.50 1.27
C VAL A 104 11.78 -10.35 0.39
N GLY A 105 13.03 -9.93 0.52
CA GLY A 105 13.60 -8.87 -0.32
C GLY A 105 13.63 -9.26 -1.79
N GLN A 106 14.01 -10.51 -2.10
CA GLN A 106 13.98 -11.03 -3.47
C GLN A 106 12.54 -11.14 -4.00
N ALA A 107 11.59 -11.54 -3.15
CA ALA A 107 10.17 -11.56 -3.51
C ALA A 107 9.63 -10.16 -3.85
N PHE A 108 10.03 -9.14 -3.09
CA PHE A 108 9.68 -7.74 -3.39
C PHE A 108 10.28 -7.27 -4.72
N LEU A 109 11.54 -7.60 -5.00
CA LEU A 109 12.18 -7.28 -6.29
C LEU A 109 11.47 -8.01 -7.45
N ALA A 110 11.15 -9.29 -7.28
CA ALA A 110 10.40 -10.07 -8.26
C ALA A 110 8.99 -9.52 -8.50
N ALA A 111 8.34 -8.99 -7.44
CA ALA A 111 7.06 -8.30 -7.51
C ALA A 111 7.17 -6.87 -8.11
N GLN A 112 8.38 -6.43 -8.47
CA GLN A 112 8.68 -5.08 -9.00
C GLN A 112 8.36 -3.95 -8.00
N PHE A 113 8.44 -4.24 -6.69
CA PHE A 113 8.34 -3.20 -5.68
C PHE A 113 9.60 -2.34 -5.69
N ILE A 114 9.45 -1.05 -5.42
CA ILE A 114 10.53 -0.07 -5.54
C ILE A 114 11.03 0.32 -4.15
N PRO A 115 12.34 0.16 -3.87
CA PRO A 115 12.92 0.60 -2.62
C PRO A 115 12.95 2.14 -2.54
N VAL A 116 12.63 2.68 -1.36
CA VAL A 116 12.72 4.11 -1.08
C VAL A 116 13.42 4.38 0.25
N ASN A 117 14.40 5.25 0.22
CA ASN A 117 14.97 5.86 1.42
C ASN A 117 14.28 7.20 1.66
N ARG A 118 13.31 7.20 2.59
CA ARG A 118 12.46 8.37 2.87
C ARG A 118 13.18 9.51 3.60
N SER A 119 14.36 9.26 4.16
CA SER A 119 15.19 10.27 4.82
C SER A 119 16.13 10.99 3.84
N ALA A 120 16.37 10.42 2.64
CA ALA A 120 17.22 11.02 1.61
C ALA A 120 16.31 11.57 0.48
N ARG A 121 16.27 12.89 0.32
CA ARG A 121 15.41 13.57 -0.66
C ARG A 121 15.66 13.11 -2.10
N GLU A 122 16.92 12.96 -2.49
CA GLU A 122 17.29 12.48 -3.83
C GLU A 122 16.81 11.06 -4.11
N SER A 123 16.96 10.16 -3.12
CA SER A 123 16.44 8.79 -3.21
C SER A 123 14.92 8.77 -3.33
N ALA A 124 14.22 9.64 -2.60
CA ALA A 124 12.77 9.75 -2.70
C ALA A 124 12.32 10.22 -4.09
N ILE A 125 13.01 11.22 -4.68
CA ILE A 125 12.73 11.71 -6.03
C ILE A 125 12.97 10.62 -7.05
N SER A 126 14.13 9.95 -7.03
CA SER A 126 14.46 8.85 -7.95
C SER A 126 13.45 7.69 -7.84
N SER A 127 12.99 7.37 -6.63
CA SER A 127 11.98 6.32 -6.45
C SER A 127 10.62 6.71 -7.03
N VAL A 128 10.22 7.98 -6.94
CA VAL A 128 9.00 8.52 -7.57
C VAL A 128 9.12 8.48 -9.10
N GLU A 129 10.28 8.80 -9.67
CA GLU A 129 10.50 8.70 -11.10
C GLU A 129 10.39 7.27 -11.61
N LYS A 130 11.04 6.30 -10.93
CA LYS A 130 10.93 4.87 -11.27
C LYS A 130 9.49 4.38 -11.19
N ALA A 131 8.73 4.82 -10.19
CA ALA A 131 7.32 4.47 -10.04
C ALA A 131 6.45 5.10 -11.15
N THR A 132 6.79 6.32 -11.59
CA THR A 132 6.14 6.98 -12.75
C THR A 132 6.36 6.17 -14.02
N GLU A 133 7.57 5.71 -14.27
CA GLU A 133 7.87 4.89 -15.45
C GLU A 133 7.18 3.51 -15.38
N ALA A 134 7.07 2.91 -14.19
CA ALA A 134 6.30 1.68 -14.00
C ALA A 134 4.80 1.87 -14.33
N LEU A 135 4.20 2.98 -13.91
CA LEU A 135 2.82 3.34 -14.28
C LEU A 135 2.66 3.48 -15.79
N LYS A 136 3.56 4.19 -16.48
CA LYS A 136 3.56 4.34 -17.95
C LYS A 136 3.73 2.99 -18.66
N ALA A 137 4.47 2.07 -18.06
CA ALA A 137 4.67 0.72 -18.58
C ALA A 137 3.47 -0.22 -18.35
N GLY A 138 2.38 0.27 -17.79
CA GLY A 138 1.15 -0.51 -17.61
C GLY A 138 1.00 -1.16 -16.24
N GLN A 139 1.84 -0.83 -15.26
CA GLN A 139 1.75 -1.40 -13.91
C GLN A 139 1.03 -0.45 -12.97
N SER A 140 -0.11 -0.88 -12.40
CA SER A 140 -0.78 -0.14 -11.33
C SER A 140 0.10 -0.07 -10.07
N PHE A 141 -0.03 1.02 -9.33
CA PHE A 141 0.85 1.32 -8.20
C PHE A 141 0.04 1.70 -6.96
N LEU A 142 0.57 1.39 -5.77
CA LEU A 142 0.03 1.87 -4.49
C LEU A 142 1.04 2.81 -3.81
N ILE A 143 0.56 3.94 -3.34
CA ILE A 143 1.36 4.89 -2.57
C ILE A 143 0.61 5.37 -1.33
N TYR A 144 1.36 5.62 -0.26
CA TYR A 144 0.91 6.29 0.95
C TYR A 144 1.46 7.73 0.93
N PRO A 145 0.66 8.74 0.54
CA PRO A 145 1.16 10.10 0.28
C PRO A 145 1.66 10.81 1.53
N GLU A 146 1.20 10.40 2.70
CA GLU A 146 1.66 10.89 4.00
C GLU A 146 3.17 10.64 4.22
N GLY A 147 3.73 9.59 3.60
CA GLY A 147 5.14 9.22 3.67
C GLY A 147 5.59 8.62 5.01
N THR A 148 4.74 8.63 6.02
CA THR A 148 4.93 7.96 7.32
C THR A 148 3.58 7.57 7.90
N ARG A 149 3.57 6.66 8.86
CA ARG A 149 2.35 6.30 9.60
C ARG A 149 1.93 7.45 10.52
N SER A 150 0.63 7.70 10.60
CA SER A 150 0.04 8.59 11.59
C SER A 150 0.33 8.09 13.01
N ALA A 151 0.48 8.99 13.96
CA ALA A 151 0.69 8.64 15.37
C ALA A 151 -0.63 8.55 16.15
N ASP A 152 -1.62 9.32 15.73
CA ASP A 152 -2.93 9.48 16.38
C ASP A 152 -4.09 8.83 15.61
N GLY A 153 -3.76 8.15 14.49
CA GLY A 153 -4.74 7.50 13.62
C GLY A 153 -5.45 8.43 12.64
N ARG A 154 -5.17 9.73 12.67
CA ARG A 154 -5.80 10.72 11.78
C ARG A 154 -5.07 10.85 10.46
N LEU A 155 -5.81 11.24 9.42
CA LEU A 155 -5.27 11.54 8.10
C LEU A 155 -4.32 12.75 8.17
N GLN A 156 -3.08 12.56 7.70
CA GLN A 156 -2.04 13.58 7.72
C GLN A 156 -2.01 14.39 6.41
N GLU A 157 -1.10 15.36 6.37
CA GLU A 157 -0.78 16.11 5.15
C GLU A 157 -0.14 15.20 4.09
N PHE A 158 -0.47 15.47 2.83
CA PHE A 158 0.03 14.69 1.70
C PHE A 158 1.25 15.31 1.05
N LYS A 159 2.24 14.49 0.80
CA LYS A 159 3.35 14.85 -0.08
C LYS A 159 2.90 14.79 -1.54
N LYS A 160 3.33 15.77 -2.34
CA LYS A 160 2.92 15.94 -3.75
C LYS A 160 3.41 14.82 -4.69
N GLY A 161 4.25 13.91 -4.24
CA GLY A 161 4.82 12.84 -5.06
C GLY A 161 3.77 11.97 -5.76
N ALA A 162 2.67 11.62 -5.08
CA ALA A 162 1.60 10.80 -5.63
C ALA A 162 0.90 11.48 -6.82
N VAL A 163 0.46 12.72 -6.65
CA VAL A 163 -0.23 13.46 -7.71
C VAL A 163 0.69 13.78 -8.89
N MET A 164 1.96 14.09 -8.61
CA MET A 164 2.97 14.29 -9.66
C MET A 164 3.21 13.03 -10.50
N MET A 165 3.24 11.85 -9.86
CA MET A 165 3.33 10.57 -10.56
C MET A 165 2.13 10.36 -11.48
N ALA A 166 0.93 10.55 -10.97
CA ALA A 166 -0.31 10.32 -11.70
C ALA A 166 -0.46 11.26 -12.91
N ILE A 167 -0.20 12.57 -12.74
CA ILE A 167 -0.21 13.54 -13.84
C ILE A 167 0.83 13.17 -14.90
N LYS A 168 2.08 12.90 -14.50
CA LYS A 168 3.16 12.55 -15.46
C LYS A 168 2.93 11.24 -16.19
N ALA A 169 2.24 10.28 -15.55
CA ALA A 169 1.91 9.00 -16.15
C ALA A 169 0.60 9.03 -16.94
N GLY A 170 -0.24 10.06 -16.78
CA GLY A 170 -1.54 10.18 -17.44
C GLY A 170 -2.54 9.13 -16.95
N VAL A 171 -2.47 8.72 -15.67
CA VAL A 171 -3.34 7.68 -15.10
C VAL A 171 -4.26 8.25 -14.03
N PRO A 172 -5.48 7.72 -13.87
CA PRO A 172 -6.39 8.15 -12.80
C PRO A 172 -5.85 7.76 -11.43
N ILE A 173 -6.21 8.56 -10.42
CA ILE A 173 -6.00 8.24 -9.00
C ILE A 173 -7.25 7.57 -8.45
N VAL A 174 -7.09 6.44 -7.76
CA VAL A 174 -8.13 5.79 -6.97
C VAL A 174 -7.83 6.02 -5.50
N PRO A 175 -8.49 6.97 -4.84
CA PRO A 175 -8.33 7.18 -3.42
C PRO A 175 -8.92 5.99 -2.65
N MET A 176 -8.28 5.59 -1.56
CA MET A 176 -8.72 4.49 -0.69
C MET A 176 -8.74 4.96 0.76
N ALA A 177 -9.88 4.84 1.41
CA ALA A 177 -10.01 5.10 2.84
C ALA A 177 -9.82 3.79 3.63
N CYS A 178 -8.75 3.73 4.44
CA CYS A 178 -8.47 2.60 5.33
C CYS A 178 -8.72 3.01 6.78
N SER A 179 -9.70 2.40 7.44
CA SER A 179 -10.07 2.73 8.82
C SER A 179 -10.00 1.51 9.75
N GLY A 180 -9.81 1.77 11.05
CA GLY A 180 -9.73 0.75 12.10
C GLY A 180 -8.35 0.12 12.30
N ALA A 181 -7.43 0.24 11.36
CA ALA A 181 -6.11 -0.40 11.44
C ALA A 181 -5.23 0.16 12.57
N HIS A 182 -5.40 1.41 12.95
CA HIS A 182 -4.69 2.03 14.07
C HIS A 182 -4.91 1.25 15.39
N HIS A 183 -6.13 0.81 15.64
CA HIS A 183 -6.48 0.02 16.84
C HIS A 183 -5.97 -1.44 16.79
N ILE A 184 -5.66 -1.95 15.59
CA ILE A 184 -5.11 -3.29 15.41
C ILE A 184 -3.64 -3.35 15.81
N MET A 185 -2.86 -2.36 15.37
CA MET A 185 -1.44 -2.27 15.68
C MET A 185 -1.00 -0.81 15.69
N GLU A 186 -0.75 -0.26 16.86
CA GLU A 186 -0.29 1.11 17.02
C GLU A 186 1.11 1.32 16.43
N LYS A 187 1.41 2.54 16.04
CA LYS A 187 2.75 2.91 15.54
C LYS A 187 3.81 2.66 16.60
N GLY A 188 4.79 1.81 16.26
CA GLY A 188 5.88 1.44 17.18
C GLY A 188 5.59 0.20 18.04
N SER A 189 4.35 -0.28 18.09
CA SER A 189 3.99 -1.51 18.78
C SER A 189 4.19 -2.73 17.88
N LEU A 190 4.52 -3.86 18.49
CA LEU A 190 4.49 -5.19 17.88
C LEU A 190 3.27 -6.01 18.34
N VAL A 191 2.45 -5.44 19.22
CA VAL A 191 1.25 -6.11 19.72
C VAL A 191 0.13 -5.98 18.71
N ILE A 192 -0.46 -7.12 18.34
CA ILE A 192 -1.59 -7.18 17.40
C ILE A 192 -2.86 -7.47 18.20
N HIS A 193 -3.84 -6.59 18.07
CA HIS A 193 -5.17 -6.75 18.65
C HIS A 193 -6.14 -7.29 17.59
N PRO A 194 -7.09 -8.16 17.97
CA PRO A 194 -8.17 -8.54 17.07
C PRO A 194 -9.10 -7.34 16.82
N GLY A 195 -9.74 -7.31 15.66
CA GLY A 195 -10.67 -6.22 15.33
C GLY A 195 -11.06 -6.20 13.87
N GLU A 196 -11.49 -5.04 13.40
CA GLU A 196 -11.94 -4.85 12.03
C GLU A 196 -11.15 -3.74 11.33
N ILE A 197 -10.78 -4.01 10.08
CA ILE A 197 -10.23 -3.02 9.16
C ILE A 197 -11.24 -2.86 8.03
N ARG A 198 -11.57 -1.62 7.70
CA ARG A 198 -12.41 -1.30 6.54
C ARG A 198 -11.56 -0.63 5.50
N VAL A 199 -11.62 -1.14 4.28
CA VAL A 199 -10.95 -0.59 3.09
C VAL A 199 -12.03 -0.22 2.10
N GLU A 200 -12.15 1.07 1.80
CA GLU A 200 -13.12 1.57 0.84
C GLU A 200 -12.39 2.21 -0.34
N PHE A 201 -12.70 1.74 -1.56
CA PHE A 201 -12.30 2.38 -2.79
C PHE A 201 -13.29 3.51 -3.08
N LEU A 202 -12.77 4.72 -3.25
CA LEU A 202 -13.55 5.91 -3.54
C LEU A 202 -13.58 6.17 -5.06
N ASP A 203 -14.38 7.13 -5.49
CA ASP A 203 -14.51 7.43 -6.91
C ASP A 203 -13.18 7.85 -7.53
N PRO A 204 -12.82 7.32 -8.70
CA PRO A 204 -11.58 7.66 -9.37
C PRO A 204 -11.51 9.13 -9.74
N ILE A 205 -10.36 9.75 -9.52
CA ILE A 205 -10.10 11.14 -9.91
C ILE A 205 -9.32 11.12 -11.22
N ASP A 206 -9.92 11.70 -12.25
CA ASP A 206 -9.32 11.85 -13.57
C ASP A 206 -8.24 12.95 -13.54
N THR A 207 -6.99 12.56 -13.70
CA THR A 207 -5.84 13.46 -13.65
C THR A 207 -5.64 14.25 -14.94
N SER A 208 -6.29 13.88 -16.05
CA SER A 208 -6.21 14.62 -17.31
C SER A 208 -6.80 16.03 -17.23
N LYS A 209 -7.64 16.27 -16.22
CA LYS A 209 -8.26 17.57 -15.92
C LYS A 209 -7.33 18.55 -15.19
N TYR A 210 -6.11 18.13 -14.86
CA TYR A 210 -5.16 18.93 -14.08
C TYR A 210 -3.84 19.05 -14.82
N SER A 211 -3.37 20.27 -14.95
CA SER A 211 -2.00 20.56 -15.39
C SER A 211 -1.00 20.24 -14.27
N PHE A 212 0.28 20.20 -14.61
CA PHE A 212 1.33 19.99 -13.62
C PHE A 212 1.42 21.14 -12.60
N ASP A 213 1.00 22.34 -12.96
CA ASP A 213 0.97 23.50 -12.08
C ASP A 213 -0.21 23.44 -11.09
N GLU A 214 -1.27 22.70 -11.42
CA GLU A 214 -2.43 22.45 -10.55
C GLU A 214 -2.26 21.23 -9.62
N ARG A 215 -1.04 20.71 -9.51
CA ARG A 215 -0.73 19.55 -8.63
C ARG A 215 -1.15 19.76 -7.17
N ASP A 216 -1.17 21.01 -6.69
CA ASP A 216 -1.59 21.33 -5.33
C ASP A 216 -3.10 21.20 -5.19
N VAL A 217 -3.84 21.71 -6.15
CA VAL A 217 -5.31 21.58 -6.22
C VAL A 217 -5.71 20.09 -6.29
N LEU A 218 -5.02 19.31 -7.13
CA LEU A 218 -5.26 17.86 -7.21
C LEU A 218 -4.92 17.15 -5.89
N ASN A 219 -3.83 17.54 -5.22
CA ASN A 219 -3.43 16.95 -3.94
C ASN A 219 -4.49 17.18 -2.85
N ASP A 220 -5.01 18.40 -2.78
CA ASP A 220 -6.08 18.77 -1.84
C ASP A 220 -7.38 18.04 -2.18
N HIS A 221 -7.72 17.90 -3.47
CA HIS A 221 -8.89 17.14 -3.91
C HIS A 221 -8.79 15.66 -3.49
N VAL A 222 -7.65 15.01 -3.72
CA VAL A 222 -7.42 13.62 -3.29
C VAL A 222 -7.54 13.48 -1.77
N ARG A 223 -6.93 14.40 -1.01
CA ARG A 223 -7.00 14.42 0.45
C ARG A 223 -8.43 14.63 0.97
N ALA A 224 -9.17 15.56 0.39
CA ALA A 224 -10.56 15.83 0.76
C ALA A 224 -11.47 14.61 0.48
N ALA A 225 -11.30 13.96 -0.69
CA ALA A 225 -12.04 12.75 -1.03
C ALA A 225 -11.77 11.64 0.00
N MET A 226 -10.50 11.43 0.38
CA MET A 226 -10.14 10.43 1.39
C MET A 226 -10.68 10.79 2.78
N ALA A 227 -10.61 12.05 3.18
CA ALA A 227 -11.17 12.52 4.46
C ALA A 227 -12.67 12.27 4.55
N ALA A 228 -13.42 12.47 3.45
CA ALA A 228 -14.85 12.21 3.40
C ALA A 228 -15.18 10.71 3.57
N GLY A 229 -14.33 9.81 3.10
CA GLY A 229 -14.47 8.36 3.25
C GLY A 229 -14.06 7.82 4.63
N LEU A 230 -13.38 8.62 5.45
CA LEU A 230 -12.94 8.22 6.79
C LEU A 230 -13.97 8.55 7.88
N PRO A 231 -14.04 7.77 8.96
CA PRO A 231 -14.86 8.08 10.12
C PRO A 231 -14.37 9.37 10.80
N PRO A 232 -15.25 10.11 11.52
CA PRO A 232 -14.93 11.45 12.06
C PRO A 232 -13.68 11.50 12.95
N ASP A 233 -13.42 10.45 13.72
CA ASP A 233 -12.26 10.33 14.61
C ASP A 233 -10.93 10.17 13.87
N GLN A 234 -10.96 9.81 12.58
CA GLN A 234 -9.77 9.64 11.73
C GLN A 234 -9.60 10.76 10.67
N ARG A 235 -10.54 11.70 10.61
CA ARG A 235 -10.42 12.88 9.76
C ARG A 235 -9.37 13.86 10.29
N PRO A 236 -8.83 14.75 9.43
CA PRO A 236 -8.01 15.86 9.90
C PRO A 236 -8.74 16.72 10.94
N LEU A 237 -7.98 17.36 11.84
CA LEU A 237 -8.57 18.27 12.85
C LEU A 237 -9.04 19.59 12.24
N ASP A 238 -8.55 19.94 11.06
CA ASP A 238 -8.74 21.25 10.40
C ASP A 238 -9.95 21.28 9.46
N GLN A 239 -10.91 20.32 9.61
CA GLN A 239 -12.13 20.23 8.79
C GLN A 239 -13.39 20.25 9.65
#